data_b670409391c2e4cc2dcb99dad7111150
#
_entry.id   b670409391c2e4cc2dcb99dad7111150
#
_cell.length_a   1.000
_cell.length_b   1.000
_cell.length_c   1.000
_cell.angle_alpha   90.00
_cell.angle_beta   90.00
_cell.angle_gamma   90.00
#
_symmetry.space_group_name_H-M   'P 1'
#
loop_
_entity.id
_entity.type
_entity.pdbx_description
1 polymer ?
#
loop_
_entity_poly.entity_id
_entity_poly.type
_entity_poly.pdbx_seq_one_letter_code
_entity_poly.pdbx_strand_id
1 'polypeptide(L)'
;VLIICCNFQSVFAQPMQQMPVDKNVRIGKLDNGLTYYIRHNALPEKRVEFYIAQKVGSILEEPQQRGLAHFLEHVAFNGTKHFPGDETGLGIIPWCETKGIKFGTNLNAYTSVDQTVYNISNVPTENQNVVDSCLLILHDWSSAINLADKEIDKERGVIREEWRSRNSG
;
A
#
# COMPACT_ATOMS: atom_id res chain seq x y z
N VAL A 1 -62.47 -19.86 -14.74
CA VAL A 1 -61.07 -19.61 -15.16
C VAL A 1 -60.66 -18.30 -14.52
N LEU A 2 -59.75 -18.35 -13.54
CA LEU A 2 -59.24 -17.17 -12.83
C LEU A 2 -57.93 -16.75 -13.51
N ILE A 3 -57.90 -15.60 -14.17
CA ILE A 3 -56.68 -15.02 -14.78
C ILE A 3 -56.01 -14.17 -13.72
N ILE A 4 -54.88 -14.64 -13.19
CA ILE A 4 -54.00 -13.87 -12.30
C ILE A 4 -53.09 -13.03 -13.20
N CYS A 5 -53.35 -11.70 -13.29
CA CYS A 5 -52.44 -10.75 -13.90
C CYS A 5 -51.29 -10.45 -12.94
N CYS A 6 -50.12 -11.04 -13.16
CA CYS A 6 -48.90 -10.63 -12.48
C CYS A 6 -48.43 -9.27 -13.03
N ASN A 7 -48.62 -8.21 -12.26
CA ASN A 7 -47.97 -6.93 -12.54
C ASN A 7 -46.46 -7.04 -12.26
N PHE A 8 -45.63 -7.14 -13.29
CA PHE A 8 -44.22 -6.95 -13.20
C PHE A 8 -43.94 -5.44 -13.01
N GLN A 9 -43.76 -5.00 -11.78
CA GLN A 9 -43.18 -3.68 -11.52
C GLN A 9 -41.69 -3.77 -11.79
N SER A 10 -41.26 -3.07 -12.84
CA SER A 10 -39.84 -2.90 -13.12
C SER A 10 -39.20 -2.08 -11.98
N VAL A 11 -38.42 -2.73 -11.12
CA VAL A 11 -37.62 -2.05 -10.13
C VAL A 11 -36.46 -1.39 -10.88
N PHE A 12 -36.60 -0.13 -11.23
CA PHE A 12 -35.47 0.67 -11.71
C PHE A 12 -34.51 0.88 -10.55
N ALA A 13 -33.31 0.29 -10.65
CA ALA A 13 -32.23 0.61 -9.75
C ALA A 13 -31.97 2.14 -9.83
N GLN A 14 -32.18 2.84 -8.73
CA GLN A 14 -31.83 4.25 -8.67
C GLN A 14 -30.31 4.37 -8.87
N PRO A 15 -29.86 5.31 -9.72
CA PRO A 15 -28.43 5.55 -9.86
C PRO A 15 -27.85 5.91 -8.47
N MET A 16 -26.84 5.16 -8.03
CA MET A 16 -26.17 5.47 -6.78
C MET A 16 -25.66 6.92 -6.83
N GLN A 17 -26.17 7.72 -5.91
CA GLN A 17 -25.72 9.10 -5.79
C GLN A 17 -24.23 9.09 -5.44
N GLN A 18 -23.38 9.65 -6.30
CA GLN A 18 -21.97 9.78 -6.00
C GLN A 18 -21.79 10.60 -4.73
N MET A 19 -21.03 10.07 -3.77
CA MET A 19 -20.68 10.84 -2.57
C MET A 19 -19.88 12.09 -2.99
N PRO A 20 -20.19 13.26 -2.41
CA PRO A 20 -19.44 14.46 -2.71
C PRO A 20 -17.97 14.28 -2.26
N VAL A 21 -17.06 14.71 -3.12
CA VAL A 21 -15.62 14.73 -2.79
C VAL A 21 -15.37 15.84 -1.77
N ASP A 22 -14.56 15.56 -0.74
CA ASP A 22 -14.15 16.58 0.23
C ASP A 22 -13.42 17.73 -0.50
N LYS A 23 -13.92 18.96 -0.36
CA LYS A 23 -13.38 20.15 -1.00
C LYS A 23 -11.94 20.49 -0.58
N ASN A 24 -11.50 19.94 0.56
CA ASN A 24 -10.14 20.14 1.09
C ASN A 24 -9.14 19.13 0.51
N VAL A 25 -9.58 18.18 -0.30
CA VAL A 25 -8.70 17.24 -0.98
C VAL A 25 -8.31 17.76 -2.34
N ARG A 26 -7.01 17.96 -2.55
CA ARG A 26 -6.45 18.20 -3.88
C ARG A 26 -6.22 16.85 -4.56
N ILE A 27 -6.84 16.66 -5.71
CA ILE A 27 -6.69 15.47 -6.54
C ILE A 27 -5.98 15.87 -7.82
N GLY A 28 -5.01 15.07 -8.24
CA GLY A 28 -4.33 15.24 -9.51
C GLY A 28 -3.85 13.93 -10.08
N LYS A 29 -3.34 13.98 -11.31
CA LYS A 29 -2.81 12.83 -12.02
C LYS A 29 -1.47 13.20 -12.64
N LEU A 30 -0.48 12.33 -12.45
CA LEU A 30 0.82 12.47 -13.10
C LEU A 30 0.79 11.93 -14.54
N ASP A 31 1.78 12.30 -15.36
CA ASP A 31 1.87 11.88 -16.76
C ASP A 31 1.95 10.35 -16.92
N ASN A 32 2.53 9.65 -15.94
CA ASN A 32 2.58 8.19 -15.90
C ASN A 32 1.25 7.51 -15.49
N GLY A 33 0.19 8.31 -15.25
CA GLY A 33 -1.14 7.82 -14.88
C GLY A 33 -1.39 7.66 -13.39
N LEU A 34 -0.39 7.85 -12.51
CA LEU A 34 -0.58 7.79 -11.05
C LEU A 34 -1.48 8.92 -10.60
N THR A 35 -2.54 8.60 -9.84
CA THR A 35 -3.43 9.57 -9.24
C THR A 35 -2.97 9.87 -7.81
N TYR A 36 -2.87 11.14 -7.46
CA TYR A 36 -2.51 11.54 -6.11
C TYR A 36 -3.63 12.33 -5.42
N TYR A 37 -3.65 12.21 -4.10
CA TYR A 37 -4.58 12.88 -3.21
C TYR A 37 -3.77 13.60 -2.12
N ILE A 38 -3.97 14.90 -1.97
CA ILE A 38 -3.31 15.69 -0.92
C ILE A 38 -4.40 16.37 -0.09
N ARG A 39 -4.37 16.16 1.22
CA ARG A 39 -5.27 16.79 2.17
C ARG A 39 -4.48 17.44 3.29
N HIS A 40 -4.75 18.72 3.55
CA HIS A 40 -4.23 19.39 4.72
C HIS A 40 -5.04 18.98 5.96
N ASN A 41 -4.35 18.58 7.02
CA ASN A 41 -4.92 18.31 8.35
C ASN A 41 -4.22 19.17 9.38
N ALA A 42 -5.00 19.75 10.31
CA ALA A 42 -4.45 20.58 11.38
C ALA A 42 -3.88 19.74 12.54
N LEU A 43 -4.34 18.49 12.70
CA LEU A 43 -3.96 17.60 13.81
C LEU A 43 -3.60 16.20 13.27
N PRO A 44 -2.56 15.57 13.84
CA PRO A 44 -1.60 16.13 14.79
C PRO A 44 -0.72 17.20 14.13
N GLU A 45 -0.35 18.23 14.89
CA GLU A 45 0.50 19.31 14.36
C GLU A 45 1.88 18.79 13.93
N LYS A 46 2.42 19.38 12.84
CA LYS A 46 3.76 19.09 12.32
C LYS A 46 4.00 17.61 12.00
N ARG A 47 2.96 16.93 11.55
CA ARG A 47 3.01 15.53 11.13
C ARG A 47 2.39 15.36 9.74
N VAL A 48 2.93 14.41 9.00
CA VAL A 48 2.37 13.99 7.70
C VAL A 48 2.25 12.47 7.65
N GLU A 49 1.25 12.03 6.90
CA GLU A 49 0.95 10.65 6.59
C GLU A 49 1.16 10.41 5.10
N PHE A 50 1.85 9.34 4.75
CA PHE A 50 2.07 8.93 3.38
C PHE A 50 1.46 7.57 3.13
N TYR A 51 0.79 7.43 2.00
CA TYR A 51 0.20 6.18 1.54
C TYR A 51 0.48 6.00 0.06
N ILE A 52 0.80 4.77 -0.35
CA ILE A 52 0.71 4.34 -1.73
C ILE A 52 -0.15 3.09 -1.80
N ALA A 53 -1.22 3.14 -2.59
CA ALA A 53 -2.12 2.04 -2.83
C ALA A 53 -1.97 1.56 -4.26
N GLN A 54 -1.64 0.30 -4.41
CA GLN A 54 -1.53 -0.39 -5.70
C GLN A 54 -2.74 -1.30 -5.86
N LYS A 55 -3.40 -1.26 -7.02
CA LYS A 55 -4.53 -2.15 -7.36
C LYS A 55 -4.00 -3.53 -7.77
N VAL A 56 -3.24 -4.13 -6.88
CA VAL A 56 -2.63 -5.45 -7.02
C VAL A 56 -2.88 -6.22 -5.74
N GLY A 57 -3.53 -7.37 -5.84
CA GLY A 57 -3.84 -8.25 -4.72
C GLY A 57 -4.10 -9.67 -5.21
N SER A 58 -4.52 -10.55 -4.32
CA SER A 58 -4.64 -11.98 -4.60
C SER A 58 -5.63 -12.34 -5.71
N ILE A 59 -6.58 -11.43 -6.04
CA ILE A 59 -7.56 -11.66 -7.12
C ILE A 59 -6.92 -11.70 -8.52
N LEU A 60 -5.76 -11.06 -8.68
CA LEU A 60 -5.03 -11.02 -9.95
C LEU A 60 -4.08 -12.20 -10.13
N GLU A 61 -3.91 -13.03 -9.09
CA GLU A 61 -2.97 -14.15 -9.10
C GLU A 61 -3.56 -15.37 -9.80
N GLU A 62 -2.80 -15.92 -10.74
CA GLU A 62 -3.09 -17.24 -11.28
C GLU A 62 -2.81 -18.34 -10.22
N PRO A 63 -3.36 -19.56 -10.37
CA PRO A 63 -3.19 -20.63 -9.38
C PRO A 63 -1.74 -20.92 -8.97
N GLN A 64 -0.79 -20.79 -9.91
CA GLN A 64 0.64 -20.99 -9.69
C GLN A 64 1.36 -19.77 -9.09
N GLN A 65 0.68 -18.61 -9.03
CA GLN A 65 1.19 -17.33 -8.53
C GLN A 65 0.64 -16.99 -7.13
N ARG A 66 -0.12 -17.89 -6.51
CA ARG A 66 -0.79 -17.62 -5.22
C ARG A 66 0.19 -17.20 -4.14
N GLY A 67 -0.09 -16.04 -3.55
CA GLY A 67 0.72 -15.41 -2.50
C GLY A 67 1.82 -14.49 -3.03
N LEU A 68 1.94 -14.28 -4.34
CA LEU A 68 2.99 -13.46 -4.93
C LEU A 68 2.84 -11.97 -4.57
N ALA A 69 1.61 -11.46 -4.50
CA ALA A 69 1.35 -10.07 -4.08
C ALA A 69 1.81 -9.82 -2.63
N HIS A 70 1.48 -10.74 -1.71
CA HIS A 70 1.92 -10.68 -0.31
C HIS A 70 3.45 -10.89 -0.19
N PHE A 71 4.00 -11.78 -0.99
CA PHE A 71 5.45 -11.98 -1.06
C PHE A 71 6.19 -10.71 -1.49
N LEU A 72 5.70 -10.02 -2.52
CA LEU A 72 6.29 -8.78 -2.99
C LEU A 72 6.17 -7.67 -1.93
N GLU A 73 5.08 -7.63 -1.16
CA GLU A 73 4.93 -6.73 -0.03
C GLU A 73 6.09 -6.86 0.97
N HIS A 74 6.44 -8.10 1.37
CA HIS A 74 7.57 -8.34 2.27
C HIS A 74 8.91 -7.90 1.67
N VAL A 75 9.18 -8.31 0.42
CA VAL A 75 10.44 -7.97 -0.26
C VAL A 75 10.62 -6.46 -0.43
N ALA A 76 9.54 -5.70 -0.52
CA ALA A 76 9.57 -4.25 -0.66
C ALA A 76 10.24 -3.52 0.51
N PHE A 77 10.35 -4.14 1.68
CA PHE A 77 11.05 -3.58 2.85
C PHE A 77 12.53 -3.94 2.92
N ASN A 78 12.96 -4.97 2.19
CA ASN A 78 14.32 -5.49 2.28
C ASN A 78 15.34 -4.65 1.49
N GLY A 79 14.90 -4.04 0.38
CA GLY A 79 15.77 -3.15 -0.40
C GLY A 79 15.07 -2.54 -1.60
N THR A 80 15.44 -1.30 -1.89
CA THR A 80 15.00 -0.57 -3.08
C THR A 80 16.18 0.16 -3.71
N LYS A 81 15.95 0.77 -4.86
CA LYS A 81 17.00 1.47 -5.60
C LYS A 81 17.74 2.53 -4.76
N HIS A 82 17.03 3.32 -3.98
CA HIS A 82 17.62 4.41 -3.19
C HIS A 82 17.84 4.04 -1.71
N PHE A 83 17.27 2.90 -1.27
CA PHE A 83 17.44 2.34 0.06
C PHE A 83 17.80 0.85 -0.07
N PRO A 84 19.02 0.54 -0.50
CA PRO A 84 19.40 -0.82 -0.91
C PRO A 84 19.39 -1.85 0.23
N GLY A 85 19.64 -1.43 1.47
CA GLY A 85 19.58 -2.32 2.62
C GLY A 85 20.73 -3.32 2.73
N ASP A 86 21.78 -3.11 1.99
CA ASP A 86 22.99 -3.93 1.93
C ASP A 86 24.24 -3.12 2.34
N GLU A 87 25.42 -3.62 2.03
CA GLU A 87 26.69 -2.96 2.28
C GLU A 87 26.87 -1.61 1.56
N THR A 88 26.03 -1.30 0.57
CA THR A 88 26.09 -0.04 -0.19
C THR A 88 25.27 1.08 0.43
N GLY A 89 24.35 0.78 1.35
CA GLY A 89 23.55 1.79 2.03
C GLY A 89 22.46 1.27 2.95
N LEU A 90 21.85 2.19 3.69
CA LEU A 90 20.77 1.89 4.60
C LEU A 90 19.52 1.44 3.84
N GLY A 91 18.84 0.41 4.35
CA GLY A 91 17.51 0.05 3.93
C GLY A 91 16.43 0.97 4.49
N ILE A 92 15.20 0.80 4.02
CA ILE A 92 14.04 1.62 4.41
C ILE A 92 13.82 1.57 5.92
N ILE A 93 13.79 0.36 6.51
CA ILE A 93 13.51 0.18 7.94
C ILE A 93 14.55 0.90 8.81
N PRO A 94 15.86 0.61 8.71
CA PRO A 94 16.86 1.28 9.54
C PRO A 94 16.93 2.79 9.27
N TRP A 95 16.70 3.24 8.05
CA TRP A 95 16.61 4.67 7.76
C TRP A 95 15.43 5.32 8.50
N CYS A 96 14.23 4.75 8.41
CA CYS A 96 13.05 5.24 9.10
C CYS A 96 13.25 5.31 10.62
N GLU A 97 13.86 4.28 11.21
CA GLU A 97 14.13 4.23 12.64
C GLU A 97 15.06 5.36 13.10
N THR A 98 16.05 5.76 12.29
CA THR A 98 16.90 6.94 12.58
C THR A 98 16.10 8.26 12.62
N LYS A 99 14.89 8.29 12.05
CA LYS A 99 13.97 9.44 12.04
C LYS A 99 12.83 9.31 13.07
N GLY A 100 12.87 8.28 13.91
CA GLY A 100 11.82 8.00 14.90
C GLY A 100 10.55 7.38 14.31
N ILE A 101 10.60 6.92 13.06
CA ILE A 101 9.53 6.22 12.36
C ILE A 101 9.72 4.72 12.58
N LYS A 102 8.89 4.12 13.45
CA LYS A 102 9.06 2.73 13.90
C LYS A 102 8.38 1.75 12.96
N PHE A 103 9.08 0.68 12.58
CA PHE A 103 8.49 -0.43 11.85
C PHE A 103 7.37 -1.10 12.64
N GLY A 104 6.32 -1.54 11.97
CA GLY A 104 5.12 -2.15 12.57
C GLY A 104 4.15 -1.16 13.23
N THR A 105 4.61 0.06 13.56
CA THR A 105 3.76 1.11 14.17
C THR A 105 3.51 2.26 13.19
N ASN A 106 4.56 2.83 12.64
CA ASN A 106 4.50 3.99 11.75
C ASN A 106 4.81 3.63 10.29
N LEU A 107 5.67 2.66 10.08
CA LEU A 107 6.03 2.10 8.79
C LEU A 107 5.39 0.72 8.69
N ASN A 108 4.48 0.53 7.74
CA ASN A 108 3.71 -0.71 7.61
C ASN A 108 3.21 -0.93 6.18
N ALA A 109 2.69 -2.13 5.92
CA ALA A 109 1.97 -2.46 4.70
C ALA A 109 0.91 -3.54 4.96
N TYR A 110 0.04 -3.73 4.00
CA TYR A 110 -0.87 -4.88 3.96
C TYR A 110 -1.24 -5.23 2.53
N THR A 111 -1.45 -6.51 2.29
CA THR A 111 -2.00 -7.05 1.04
C THR A 111 -3.38 -7.62 1.28
N SER A 112 -4.33 -7.23 0.42
CA SER A 112 -5.71 -7.73 0.42
C SER A 112 -6.05 -8.45 -0.88
N VAL A 113 -7.33 -8.71 -1.09
CA VAL A 113 -7.83 -9.39 -2.30
C VAL A 113 -7.57 -8.55 -3.55
N ASP A 114 -7.74 -7.23 -3.49
CA ASP A 114 -7.75 -6.32 -4.64
C ASP A 114 -6.66 -5.23 -4.59
N GLN A 115 -5.94 -5.11 -3.49
CA GLN A 115 -4.94 -4.05 -3.33
C GLN A 115 -3.81 -4.43 -2.38
N THR A 116 -2.66 -3.79 -2.58
CA THR A 116 -1.53 -3.73 -1.64
C THR A 116 -1.31 -2.26 -1.27
N VAL A 117 -1.24 -1.98 0.02
CA VAL A 117 -1.05 -0.61 0.53
C VAL A 117 0.17 -0.57 1.43
N TYR A 118 1.03 0.41 1.19
CA TYR A 118 2.16 0.75 2.05
C TYR A 118 1.91 2.12 2.69
N ASN A 119 2.32 2.29 3.94
CA ASN A 119 2.17 3.57 4.61
C ASN A 119 3.37 3.93 5.49
N ILE A 120 3.62 5.24 5.58
CA ILE A 120 4.55 5.85 6.52
C ILE A 120 3.78 6.91 7.28
N SER A 121 3.55 6.69 8.56
CA SER A 121 2.70 7.52 9.39
C SER A 121 3.48 8.32 10.43
N ASN A 122 2.85 9.38 10.94
CA ASN A 122 3.38 10.23 12.02
C ASN A 122 4.77 10.83 11.70
N VAL A 123 5.05 11.10 10.42
CA VAL A 123 6.35 11.64 9.97
C VAL A 123 6.49 13.10 10.38
N PRO A 124 7.60 13.51 11.05
CA PRO A 124 7.83 14.91 11.41
C PRO A 124 8.08 15.77 10.17
N THR A 125 7.41 16.93 10.10
CA THR A 125 7.53 17.87 8.96
C THR A 125 8.55 18.98 9.16
N GLU A 126 9.22 19.02 10.31
CA GLU A 126 10.20 20.06 10.65
C GLU A 126 11.47 19.99 9.79
N ASN A 127 11.77 18.83 9.26
CA ASN A 127 12.90 18.60 8.36
C ASN A 127 12.38 18.17 6.97
N GLN A 128 12.48 19.07 6.00
CA GLN A 128 12.04 18.84 4.63
C GLN A 128 12.71 17.61 3.99
N ASN A 129 13.99 17.35 4.30
CA ASN A 129 14.68 16.18 3.75
C ASN A 129 14.05 14.85 4.20
N VAL A 130 13.44 14.80 5.39
CA VAL A 130 12.72 13.60 5.85
C VAL A 130 11.45 13.40 5.03
N VAL A 131 10.71 14.47 4.78
CA VAL A 131 9.50 14.46 3.93
C VAL A 131 9.83 14.01 2.50
N ASP A 132 10.87 14.59 1.90
CA ASP A 132 11.32 14.26 0.55
C ASP A 132 11.80 12.80 0.45
N SER A 133 12.51 12.30 1.47
CA SER A 133 12.92 10.90 1.51
C SER A 133 11.75 9.95 1.64
N CYS A 134 10.69 10.30 2.40
CA CYS A 134 9.47 9.50 2.45
C CYS A 134 8.77 9.45 1.09
N LEU A 135 8.72 10.57 0.35
CA LEU A 135 8.22 10.57 -1.03
C LEU A 135 9.08 9.70 -1.95
N LEU A 136 10.40 9.70 -1.77
CA LEU A 136 11.30 8.84 -2.51
C LEU A 136 11.08 7.36 -2.20
N ILE A 137 10.78 7.01 -0.94
CA ILE A 137 10.40 5.64 -0.56
C ILE A 137 9.10 5.23 -1.29
N LEU A 138 8.08 6.08 -1.33
CA LEU A 138 6.86 5.80 -2.09
C LEU A 138 7.13 5.60 -3.58
N HIS A 139 8.01 6.43 -4.16
CA HIS A 139 8.46 6.27 -5.54
C HIS A 139 9.11 4.90 -5.76
N ASP A 140 10.02 4.50 -4.88
CA ASP A 140 10.72 3.22 -5.00
C ASP A 140 9.74 2.04 -4.85
N TRP A 141 8.80 2.10 -3.93
CA TRP A 141 7.75 1.08 -3.80
C TRP A 141 6.86 0.98 -5.04
N SER A 142 6.74 2.06 -5.80
CA SER A 142 5.94 2.03 -7.04
C SER A 142 6.62 1.29 -8.19
N SER A 143 7.97 1.27 -8.26
CA SER A 143 8.65 0.81 -9.48
C SER A 143 10.13 0.45 -9.34
N ALA A 144 10.70 0.48 -8.13
CA ALA A 144 12.14 0.34 -7.94
C ALA A 144 12.53 -0.56 -6.75
N ILE A 145 11.71 -1.59 -6.48
CA ILE A 145 12.02 -2.62 -5.48
C ILE A 145 13.16 -3.49 -6.01
N ASN A 146 14.16 -3.78 -5.16
CA ASN A 146 15.25 -4.69 -5.49
C ASN A 146 14.78 -6.13 -5.28
N LEU A 147 14.89 -6.93 -6.33
CA LEU A 147 14.53 -8.35 -6.30
C LEU A 147 15.81 -9.21 -6.22
N ALA A 148 16.60 -8.99 -5.17
CA ALA A 148 17.84 -9.75 -4.95
C ALA A 148 17.53 -11.19 -4.54
N ASP A 149 18.15 -12.17 -5.21
CA ASP A 149 17.93 -13.61 -4.97
C ASP A 149 18.03 -13.99 -3.50
N LYS A 150 19.03 -13.45 -2.79
CA LYS A 150 19.25 -13.69 -1.37
C LYS A 150 18.05 -13.25 -0.50
N GLU A 151 17.47 -12.10 -0.79
CA GLU A 151 16.32 -11.59 -0.05
C GLU A 151 15.04 -12.35 -0.42
N ILE A 152 14.89 -12.73 -1.69
CA ILE A 152 13.81 -13.61 -2.15
C ILE A 152 13.84 -14.95 -1.41
N ASP A 153 15.00 -15.58 -1.29
CA ASP A 153 15.12 -16.88 -0.61
C ASP A 153 14.85 -16.77 0.89
N LYS A 154 15.29 -15.70 1.52
CA LYS A 154 15.00 -15.39 2.93
C LYS A 154 13.51 -15.22 3.18
N GLU A 155 12.85 -14.35 2.41
CA GLU A 155 11.42 -14.05 2.57
C GLU A 155 10.53 -15.24 2.25
N ARG A 156 10.94 -16.14 1.34
CA ARG A 156 10.23 -17.40 1.09
C ARG A 156 10.09 -18.24 2.35
N GLY A 157 11.10 -18.24 3.22
CA GLY A 157 11.05 -18.88 4.53
C GLY A 157 10.02 -18.24 5.46
N VAL A 158 10.04 -16.92 5.57
CA VAL A 158 9.14 -16.13 6.42
C VAL A 158 7.67 -16.35 6.03
N ILE A 159 7.34 -16.19 4.75
CA ILE A 159 5.97 -16.39 4.23
C ILE A 159 5.45 -17.81 4.49
N ARG A 160 6.31 -18.82 4.36
CA ARG A 160 5.91 -20.20 4.65
C ARG A 160 5.59 -20.43 6.13
N GLU A 161 6.33 -19.81 7.04
CA GLU A 161 6.05 -19.91 8.47
C GLU A 161 4.78 -19.13 8.85
N GLU A 162 4.53 -17.96 8.27
CA GLU A 162 3.28 -17.24 8.46
C GLU A 162 2.07 -18.05 7.98
N TRP A 163 2.17 -18.66 6.81
CA TRP A 163 1.11 -19.52 6.29
C TRP A 163 0.84 -20.71 7.21
N ARG A 164 1.88 -21.38 7.72
CA ARG A 164 1.75 -22.47 8.68
C ARG A 164 1.09 -22.02 9.97
N SER A 165 1.53 -20.89 10.52
CA SER A 165 0.97 -20.32 11.75
C SER A 165 -0.53 -20.02 11.63
N ARG A 166 -0.97 -19.49 10.50
CA ARG A 166 -2.41 -19.19 10.24
C ARG A 166 -3.27 -20.44 10.04
N ASN A 167 -2.68 -21.56 9.60
CA ASN A 167 -3.41 -22.80 9.29
C ASN A 167 -3.24 -23.89 10.37
N SER A 168 -2.57 -23.61 11.48
CA SER A 168 -2.34 -24.55 12.58
C SER A 168 -3.30 -24.38 13.77
N GLY A 169 -4.40 -23.60 13.61
CA GLY A 169 -5.46 -23.35 14.60
C GLY A 169 -6.71 -24.16 14.35
#